data_9d60b14a320d9749cc6f75f478e478f3
#
_entry.id   9d60b14a320d9749cc6f75f478e478f3
#
_cell.length_a   1.000
_cell.length_b   1.000
_cell.length_c   1.000
_cell.angle_alpha   90.00
_cell.angle_beta   90.00
_cell.angle_gamma   90.00
#
_symmetry.space_group_name_H-M   'P 1'
#
loop_
_entity.id
_entity.type
_entity.pdbx_description
1 polymer ?
#
loop_
_entity_poly.entity_id
_entity_poly.type
_entity_poly.pdbx_seq_one_letter_code
_entity_poly.pdbx_strand_id
1 'polypeptide(L)'
;QNAWPVDMLQPQDVYVCDHFELKQDGPSIGDNVGNAIYARSHNGIVYAGAVRDINGLNELDDFVSFVRYYDPSHHFSTSGPRLNSTMIGINIPIRIGKATVLPGDVVLGRDGGVLFIPPQLAEQVVKTSEITRLRDIFGHQRLREQKYTAGQIDARWSDSIERDFTGWLKENSGKLPVAKEQVDEIVKERTR
;
A
#
# COMPACT_ATOMS: atom_id res chain seq x y z
N GLN A 1 -18.91 -1.84 -20.19
CA GLN A 1 -19.20 -1.42 -18.79
C GLN A 1 -17.93 -1.29 -17.96
N ASN A 2 -16.95 -2.20 -18.09
CA ASN A 2 -15.69 -2.14 -17.31
C ASN A 2 -14.76 -0.99 -17.72
N ALA A 3 -14.93 -0.43 -18.92
CA ALA A 3 -14.10 0.66 -19.42
C ALA A 3 -14.39 2.00 -18.74
N TRP A 4 -15.64 2.24 -18.31
CA TRP A 4 -16.02 3.55 -17.77
C TRP A 4 -15.20 3.99 -16.54
N PRO A 5 -15.01 3.15 -15.48
CA PRO A 5 -14.18 3.57 -14.37
C PRO A 5 -12.70 3.72 -14.75
N VAL A 6 -12.23 2.92 -15.71
CA VAL A 6 -10.86 3.03 -16.22
C VAL A 6 -10.67 4.36 -16.96
N ASP A 7 -11.66 4.77 -17.77
CA ASP A 7 -11.62 6.04 -18.51
C ASP A 7 -11.62 7.29 -17.62
N MET A 8 -11.98 7.16 -16.35
CA MET A 8 -11.98 8.25 -15.36
C MET A 8 -10.67 8.40 -14.60
N LEU A 9 -9.77 7.39 -14.67
CA LEU A 9 -8.49 7.41 -13.96
C LEU A 9 -7.62 8.58 -14.40
N GLN A 10 -6.94 9.16 -13.42
CA GLN A 10 -5.94 10.21 -13.57
C GLN A 10 -4.54 9.65 -13.25
N PRO A 11 -3.48 10.34 -13.67
CA PRO A 11 -2.12 10.00 -13.25
C PRO A 11 -2.01 9.87 -11.72
N GLN A 12 -1.35 8.83 -11.25
CA GLN A 12 -1.16 8.46 -9.84
C GLN A 12 -2.38 7.85 -9.13
N ASP A 13 -3.54 7.72 -9.79
CA ASP A 13 -4.66 6.97 -9.22
C ASP A 13 -4.32 5.48 -9.11
N VAL A 14 -4.87 4.82 -8.10
CA VAL A 14 -4.89 3.36 -7.99
C VAL A 14 -6.30 2.86 -8.26
N TYR A 15 -6.44 1.93 -9.19
CA TYR A 15 -7.72 1.30 -9.46
C TYR A 15 -8.06 0.32 -8.35
N VAL A 16 -9.04 0.65 -7.50
CA VAL A 16 -9.49 -0.19 -6.40
C VAL A 16 -10.90 -0.68 -6.68
N CYS A 17 -11.11 -1.99 -6.71
CA CYS A 17 -12.40 -2.57 -7.04
C CYS A 17 -12.78 -3.72 -6.10
N ASP A 18 -13.98 -3.63 -5.54
CA ASP A 18 -14.64 -4.75 -4.90
C ASP A 18 -15.47 -5.52 -5.93
N HIS A 19 -15.02 -6.73 -6.26
CA HIS A 19 -15.73 -7.65 -7.14
C HIS A 19 -16.35 -8.80 -6.34
N PHE A 20 -16.77 -8.52 -5.11
CA PHE A 20 -17.42 -9.47 -4.18
C PHE A 20 -16.60 -10.74 -3.91
N GLU A 21 -15.27 -10.64 -4.02
CA GLU A 21 -14.33 -11.76 -3.88
C GLU A 21 -14.67 -12.95 -4.80
N LEU A 22 -15.31 -12.70 -5.95
CA LEU A 22 -15.68 -13.73 -6.90
C LEU A 22 -14.43 -14.46 -7.40
N LYS A 23 -14.43 -15.78 -7.22
CA LYS A 23 -13.34 -16.68 -7.59
C LYS A 23 -13.51 -17.25 -9.00
N GLN A 24 -14.75 -17.42 -9.44
CA GLN A 24 -15.12 -18.11 -10.68
C GLN A 24 -16.03 -17.21 -11.53
N ASP A 25 -16.31 -17.69 -12.76
CA ASP A 25 -17.23 -17.06 -13.72
C ASP A 25 -16.73 -15.79 -14.39
N GLY A 26 -15.42 -15.71 -14.58
CA GLY A 26 -14.80 -14.74 -15.45
C GLY A 26 -14.39 -13.42 -14.78
N PRO A 27 -13.09 -13.25 -14.61
CA PRO A 27 -12.52 -12.01 -14.10
C PRO A 27 -12.79 -10.85 -15.06
N SER A 28 -13.07 -9.67 -14.51
CA SER A 28 -13.28 -8.47 -15.31
C SER A 28 -11.97 -7.78 -15.71
N ILE A 29 -10.83 -8.17 -15.14
CA ILE A 29 -9.50 -7.64 -15.46
C ILE A 29 -8.64 -8.73 -16.10
N GLY A 30 -8.18 -8.44 -17.30
CA GLY A 30 -7.12 -9.12 -18.00
C GLY A 30 -6.09 -8.10 -18.50
N ASP A 31 -5.19 -8.52 -19.38
CA ASP A 31 -4.09 -7.71 -19.92
C ASP A 31 -4.56 -6.42 -20.62
N ASN A 32 -5.60 -6.47 -21.44
CA ASN A 32 -6.15 -5.28 -22.12
C ASN A 32 -6.62 -4.22 -21.13
N VAL A 33 -7.36 -4.62 -20.10
CA VAL A 33 -7.85 -3.68 -19.07
C VAL A 33 -6.69 -3.21 -18.20
N GLY A 34 -5.75 -4.08 -17.85
CA GLY A 34 -4.52 -3.73 -17.16
C GLY A 34 -3.69 -2.68 -17.90
N ASN A 35 -3.47 -2.88 -19.22
CA ASN A 35 -2.79 -1.90 -20.07
C ASN A 35 -3.51 -0.55 -20.11
N ALA A 36 -4.84 -0.54 -20.17
CA ALA A 36 -5.63 0.67 -20.16
C ALA A 36 -5.55 1.43 -18.82
N ILE A 37 -5.55 0.70 -17.70
CA ILE A 37 -5.34 1.28 -16.35
C ILE A 37 -3.93 1.87 -16.27
N TYR A 38 -2.91 1.10 -16.64
CA TYR A 38 -1.51 1.52 -16.59
C TYR A 38 -1.25 2.77 -17.43
N ALA A 39 -1.75 2.80 -18.66
CA ALA A 39 -1.58 3.93 -19.57
C ALA A 39 -2.14 5.26 -19.01
N ARG A 40 -3.15 5.20 -18.14
CA ARG A 40 -3.75 6.39 -17.52
C ARG A 40 -3.13 6.76 -16.20
N SER A 41 -2.97 5.78 -15.31
CA SER A 41 -2.60 6.03 -13.92
C SER A 41 -1.10 5.87 -13.64
N HIS A 42 -0.38 5.10 -14.45
CA HIS A 42 0.98 4.62 -14.19
C HIS A 42 1.08 3.88 -12.85
N ASN A 43 -0.02 3.29 -12.39
CA ASN A 43 -0.12 2.52 -11.16
C ASN A 43 -0.80 1.17 -11.41
N GLY A 44 -0.68 0.28 -10.42
CA GLY A 44 -1.32 -1.02 -10.41
C GLY A 44 -2.75 -1.00 -9.87
N ILE A 45 -3.18 -2.17 -9.40
CA ILE A 45 -4.57 -2.40 -8.97
C ILE A 45 -4.66 -3.02 -7.57
N VAL A 46 -5.75 -2.73 -6.89
CA VAL A 46 -6.23 -3.51 -5.74
C VAL A 46 -7.60 -4.07 -6.09
N TYR A 47 -7.70 -5.39 -6.25
CA TYR A 47 -8.88 -6.02 -6.81
C TYR A 47 -9.36 -7.19 -5.96
N ALA A 48 -10.50 -7.02 -5.30
CA ALA A 48 -11.12 -8.09 -4.50
C ALA A 48 -11.91 -9.06 -5.39
N GLY A 49 -11.19 -9.78 -6.24
CA GLY A 49 -11.71 -10.75 -7.18
C GLY A 49 -10.60 -11.49 -7.88
N ALA A 50 -10.90 -12.12 -9.01
CA ALA A 50 -9.95 -12.84 -9.86
C ALA A 50 -9.48 -11.97 -11.04
N VAL A 51 -8.23 -12.16 -11.46
CA VAL A 51 -7.66 -11.62 -12.69
C VAL A 51 -7.27 -12.76 -13.64
N ARG A 52 -7.10 -12.45 -14.91
CA ARG A 52 -6.58 -13.36 -15.94
C ARG A 52 -5.43 -12.72 -16.70
N ASP A 53 -4.88 -13.45 -17.67
CA ASP A 53 -3.84 -12.99 -18.60
C ASP A 53 -2.61 -12.42 -17.87
N ILE A 54 -2.18 -13.13 -16.79
CA ILE A 54 -1.11 -12.68 -15.88
C ILE A 54 0.19 -12.38 -16.63
N ASN A 55 0.51 -13.14 -17.67
CA ASN A 55 1.73 -12.89 -18.45
C ASN A 55 1.73 -11.51 -19.07
N GLY A 56 0.60 -11.08 -19.67
CA GLY A 56 0.47 -9.74 -20.24
C GLY A 56 0.42 -8.63 -19.19
N LEU A 57 -0.09 -8.91 -17.98
CA LEU A 57 -0.01 -7.96 -16.87
C LEU A 57 1.43 -7.82 -16.34
N ASN A 58 2.21 -8.89 -16.33
CA ASN A 58 3.61 -8.88 -15.88
C ASN A 58 4.58 -8.21 -16.88
N GLU A 59 4.13 -7.91 -18.09
CA GLU A 59 4.90 -7.12 -19.07
C GLU A 59 4.87 -5.60 -18.76
N LEU A 60 3.99 -5.17 -17.85
CA LEU A 60 3.86 -3.77 -17.47
C LEU A 60 4.82 -3.46 -16.32
N ASP A 61 5.79 -2.60 -16.58
CA ASP A 61 6.78 -2.16 -15.58
C ASP A 61 6.09 -1.49 -14.39
N ASP A 62 6.44 -1.94 -13.17
CA ASP A 62 5.90 -1.41 -11.91
C ASP A 62 4.36 -1.53 -11.75
N PHE A 63 3.68 -2.34 -12.57
CA PHE A 63 2.25 -2.62 -12.43
C PHE A 63 2.00 -3.63 -11.32
N VAL A 64 1.95 -3.20 -10.09
CA VAL A 64 1.73 -4.07 -8.93
C VAL A 64 0.25 -4.41 -8.78
N SER A 65 -0.09 -5.70 -8.73
CA SER A 65 -1.47 -6.17 -8.62
C SER A 65 -1.72 -6.89 -7.30
N PHE A 66 -2.53 -6.30 -6.43
CA PHE A 66 -3.05 -6.95 -5.22
C PHE A 66 -4.40 -7.57 -5.54
N VAL A 67 -4.43 -8.89 -5.72
CA VAL A 67 -5.62 -9.62 -6.16
C VAL A 67 -5.92 -10.81 -5.24
N ARG A 68 -7.15 -11.32 -5.26
CA ARG A 68 -7.52 -12.49 -4.46
C ARG A 68 -7.24 -13.81 -5.16
N TYR A 69 -7.50 -13.87 -6.46
CA TYR A 69 -7.48 -15.12 -7.20
C TYR A 69 -6.97 -14.90 -8.62
N TYR A 70 -6.60 -16.00 -9.25
CA TYR A 70 -6.37 -16.11 -10.67
C TYR A 70 -7.42 -17.07 -11.27
N ASP A 71 -8.08 -16.66 -12.34
CA ASP A 71 -9.04 -17.47 -13.09
C ASP A 71 -8.94 -17.15 -14.58
N PRO A 72 -8.52 -18.11 -15.43
CA PRO A 72 -8.36 -17.89 -16.86
C PRO A 72 -9.67 -17.88 -17.66
N SER A 73 -10.82 -18.06 -17.00
CA SER A 73 -12.10 -18.16 -17.68
C SER A 73 -12.54 -16.83 -18.29
N HIS A 74 -13.49 -16.92 -19.21
CA HIS A 74 -14.04 -15.75 -19.91
C HIS A 74 -15.04 -15.00 -19.04
N HIS A 75 -15.00 -13.67 -19.10
CA HIS A 75 -15.95 -12.78 -18.43
C HIS A 75 -17.38 -12.89 -18.95
N PHE A 76 -17.56 -13.41 -20.16
CA PHE A 76 -18.89 -13.63 -20.76
C PHE A 76 -19.24 -15.11 -20.80
N SER A 77 -20.51 -15.43 -20.53
CA SER A 77 -21.02 -16.78 -20.76
C SER A 77 -20.91 -17.15 -22.24
N THR A 78 -20.35 -18.32 -22.52
CA THR A 78 -20.26 -18.86 -23.88
C THR A 78 -21.61 -19.29 -24.46
N SER A 79 -22.66 -19.37 -23.62
CA SER A 79 -24.01 -19.81 -24.01
C SER A 79 -25.01 -18.70 -24.25
N GLY A 80 -24.56 -17.42 -24.29
CA GLY A 80 -25.42 -16.27 -24.59
C GLY A 80 -24.84 -14.94 -24.08
N PRO A 81 -25.51 -13.81 -24.33
CA PRO A 81 -25.04 -12.46 -24.01
C PRO A 81 -25.19 -12.13 -22.51
N ARG A 82 -24.90 -13.03 -21.62
CA ARG A 82 -24.98 -12.82 -20.17
C ARG A 82 -23.67 -12.31 -19.63
N LEU A 83 -23.69 -11.12 -19.04
CA LEU A 83 -22.64 -10.65 -18.15
C LEU A 83 -22.74 -11.40 -16.83
N ASN A 84 -21.62 -11.94 -16.36
CA ASN A 84 -21.56 -12.60 -15.04
C ASN A 84 -21.54 -11.57 -13.91
N SER A 85 -21.27 -10.30 -14.20
CA SER A 85 -21.28 -9.23 -13.22
C SER A 85 -21.84 -7.93 -13.81
N THR A 86 -22.40 -7.10 -12.94
CA THR A 86 -22.87 -5.76 -13.26
C THR A 86 -22.21 -4.74 -12.33
N MET A 87 -21.80 -3.61 -12.89
CA MET A 87 -21.24 -2.52 -12.09
C MET A 87 -22.37 -1.82 -11.31
N ILE A 88 -22.22 -1.74 -10.00
CA ILE A 88 -23.21 -1.14 -9.09
C ILE A 88 -22.86 0.30 -8.69
N GLY A 89 -21.63 0.74 -8.91
CA GLY A 89 -21.21 2.11 -8.63
C GLY A 89 -19.78 2.40 -9.05
N ILE A 90 -19.48 3.69 -9.18
CA ILE A 90 -18.16 4.25 -9.42
C ILE A 90 -17.93 5.34 -8.38
N ASN A 91 -16.73 5.43 -7.81
CA ASN A 91 -16.37 6.39 -6.75
C ASN A 91 -17.37 6.38 -5.59
N ILE A 92 -17.73 5.18 -5.14
CA ILE A 92 -18.57 4.93 -3.97
C ILE A 92 -17.73 4.25 -2.88
N PRO A 93 -18.13 4.32 -1.60
CA PRO A 93 -17.54 3.51 -0.56
C PRO A 93 -17.66 2.01 -0.89
N ILE A 94 -16.53 1.30 -0.77
CA ILE A 94 -16.47 -0.14 -1.01
C ILE A 94 -15.79 -0.85 0.15
N ARG A 95 -15.77 -2.17 0.12
CA ARG A 95 -15.10 -2.98 1.11
C ARG A 95 -14.06 -3.90 0.48
N ILE A 96 -12.82 -3.79 0.93
CA ILE A 96 -11.72 -4.69 0.53
C ILE A 96 -11.31 -5.52 1.76
N GLY A 97 -11.70 -6.78 1.77
CA GLY A 97 -11.54 -7.64 2.93
C GLY A 97 -12.30 -7.06 4.15
N LYS A 98 -11.58 -6.65 5.19
CA LYS A 98 -12.17 -6.04 6.40
C LYS A 98 -12.13 -4.51 6.39
N ALA A 99 -11.43 -3.90 5.43
CA ALA A 99 -11.28 -2.45 5.36
C ALA A 99 -12.41 -1.79 4.57
N THR A 100 -12.95 -0.70 5.10
CA THR A 100 -13.77 0.24 4.31
C THR A 100 -12.82 1.15 3.54
N VAL A 101 -13.06 1.31 2.26
CA VAL A 101 -12.27 2.14 1.35
C VAL A 101 -13.14 3.24 0.80
N LEU A 102 -12.67 4.46 0.89
CA LEU A 102 -13.35 5.64 0.36
C LEU A 102 -12.64 6.14 -0.89
N PRO A 103 -13.37 6.72 -1.85
CA PRO A 103 -12.73 7.40 -2.97
C PRO A 103 -11.78 8.50 -2.48
N GLY A 104 -10.56 8.50 -3.01
CA GLY A 104 -9.51 9.44 -2.60
C GLY A 104 -8.62 8.98 -1.44
N ASP A 105 -8.86 7.81 -0.85
CA ASP A 105 -7.92 7.23 0.12
C ASP A 105 -6.55 6.99 -0.53
N VAL A 106 -5.49 7.30 0.19
CA VAL A 106 -4.12 6.98 -0.22
C VAL A 106 -3.89 5.48 -0.07
N VAL A 107 -3.39 4.85 -1.12
CA VAL A 107 -3.15 3.40 -1.14
C VAL A 107 -1.67 3.12 -0.94
N LEU A 108 -1.33 2.37 0.09
CA LEU A 108 0.02 1.85 0.32
C LEU A 108 0.01 0.33 0.26
N GLY A 109 0.57 -0.22 -0.81
CA GLY A 109 0.74 -1.65 -1.02
C GLY A 109 2.16 -2.13 -0.75
N ARG A 110 2.33 -3.19 0.03
CA ARG A 110 3.60 -3.86 0.34
C ARG A 110 3.39 -5.37 0.45
N ASP A 111 4.47 -6.13 0.58
CA ASP A 111 4.43 -7.60 0.69
C ASP A 111 3.47 -8.13 1.77
N GLY A 112 3.28 -7.37 2.85
CA GLY A 112 2.36 -7.72 3.95
C GLY A 112 0.90 -7.41 3.69
N GLY A 113 0.55 -6.68 2.59
CA GLY A 113 -0.82 -6.30 2.26
C GLY A 113 -0.99 -4.86 1.82
N VAL A 114 -2.22 -4.38 1.90
CA VAL A 114 -2.60 -3.02 1.45
C VAL A 114 -3.22 -2.24 2.61
N LEU A 115 -2.77 -1.01 2.77
CA LEU A 115 -3.39 -0.03 3.65
C LEU A 115 -4.11 1.04 2.83
N PHE A 116 -5.28 1.43 3.31
CA PHE A 116 -6.04 2.57 2.80
C PHE A 116 -6.02 3.67 3.87
N ILE A 117 -5.45 4.81 3.51
CA ILE A 117 -5.17 5.88 4.45
C ILE A 117 -6.00 7.10 4.04
N PRO A 118 -6.92 7.57 4.89
CA PRO A 118 -7.64 8.81 4.64
C PRO A 118 -6.65 9.96 4.37
N PRO A 119 -6.83 10.77 3.30
CA PRO A 119 -5.84 11.75 2.87
C PRO A 119 -5.49 12.78 3.97
N GLN A 120 -6.45 13.12 4.84
CA GLN A 120 -6.23 14.02 5.97
C GLN A 120 -5.28 13.46 7.04
N LEU A 121 -5.04 12.14 7.05
CA LEU A 121 -4.11 11.47 7.99
C LEU A 121 -2.75 11.16 7.35
N ALA A 122 -2.60 11.30 6.04
CA ALA A 122 -1.42 10.84 5.31
C ALA A 122 -0.13 11.48 5.83
N GLU A 123 -0.11 12.80 6.01
CA GLU A 123 1.07 13.52 6.53
C GLU A 123 1.45 13.07 7.95
N GLN A 124 0.47 12.92 8.82
CA GLN A 124 0.71 12.44 10.19
C GLN A 124 1.24 11.01 10.21
N VAL A 125 0.68 10.12 9.37
CA VAL A 125 1.13 8.73 9.25
C VAL A 125 2.57 8.68 8.75
N VAL A 126 2.94 9.47 7.74
CA VAL A 126 4.32 9.54 7.23
C VAL A 126 5.27 9.97 8.35
N LYS A 127 5.02 11.09 9.01
CA LYS A 127 5.87 11.61 10.09
C LYS A 127 6.04 10.58 11.22
N THR A 128 4.95 9.96 11.66
CA THR A 128 5.01 8.97 12.74
C THR A 128 5.76 7.71 12.32
N SER A 129 5.54 7.24 11.10
CA SER A 129 6.22 6.04 10.58
C SER A 129 7.73 6.25 10.38
N GLU A 130 8.17 7.45 9.99
CA GLU A 130 9.60 7.79 9.90
C GLU A 130 10.28 7.74 11.26
N ILE A 131 9.66 8.29 12.30
CA ILE A 131 10.18 8.21 13.68
C ILE A 131 10.24 6.75 14.13
N THR A 132 9.18 5.98 13.91
CA THR A 132 9.12 4.55 14.24
C THR A 132 10.23 3.79 13.52
N ARG A 133 10.43 4.03 12.23
CA ARG A 133 11.50 3.42 11.44
C ARG A 133 12.89 3.71 12.01
N LEU A 134 13.13 4.95 12.46
CA LEU A 134 14.40 5.32 13.08
C LEU A 134 14.59 4.60 14.43
N ARG A 135 13.52 4.46 15.22
CA ARG A 135 13.53 3.69 16.47
C ARG A 135 13.84 2.22 16.22
N ASP A 136 13.27 1.62 15.19
CA ASP A 136 13.54 0.23 14.81
C ASP A 136 14.99 0.03 14.40
N ILE A 137 15.55 0.90 13.55
CA ILE A 137 16.95 0.84 13.13
C ILE A 137 17.89 0.91 14.32
N PHE A 138 17.66 1.87 15.23
CA PHE A 138 18.41 2.00 16.47
C PHE A 138 18.27 0.75 17.36
N GLY A 139 17.04 0.32 17.60
CA GLY A 139 16.74 -0.85 18.42
C GLY A 139 17.43 -2.10 17.91
N HIS A 140 17.31 -2.38 16.60
CA HIS A 140 17.98 -3.51 15.96
C HIS A 140 19.51 -3.44 16.10
N GLN A 141 20.10 -2.26 15.97
CA GLN A 141 21.53 -2.09 16.16
C GLN A 141 21.92 -2.39 17.62
N ARG A 142 21.23 -1.80 18.59
CA ARG A 142 21.53 -1.98 20.02
C ARG A 142 21.30 -3.41 20.50
N LEU A 143 20.32 -4.12 19.93
CA LEU A 143 20.13 -5.56 20.19
C LEU A 143 21.30 -6.40 19.67
N ARG A 144 21.77 -6.14 18.44
CA ARG A 144 22.97 -6.83 17.90
C ARG A 144 24.23 -6.54 18.68
N GLU A 145 24.37 -5.33 19.23
CA GLU A 145 25.47 -4.94 20.13
C GLU A 145 25.30 -5.52 21.55
N GLN A 146 24.20 -6.21 21.86
CA GLN A 146 23.84 -6.72 23.19
C GLN A 146 23.80 -5.62 24.28
N LYS A 147 23.56 -4.36 23.86
CA LYS A 147 23.49 -3.21 24.78
C LYS A 147 22.19 -3.19 25.57
N TYR A 148 21.10 -3.62 24.94
CA TYR A 148 19.77 -3.73 25.55
C TYR A 148 19.17 -5.10 25.26
N THR A 149 18.21 -5.51 26.10
CA THR A 149 17.41 -6.71 25.89
C THR A 149 16.22 -6.44 24.97
N ALA A 150 15.67 -7.50 24.37
CA ALA A 150 14.45 -7.39 23.56
C ALA A 150 13.30 -6.75 24.36
N GLY A 151 13.10 -7.18 25.62
CA GLY A 151 12.06 -6.61 26.47
C GLY A 151 12.24 -5.12 26.78
N GLN A 152 13.47 -4.60 26.77
CA GLN A 152 13.72 -3.17 26.95
C GLN A 152 13.44 -2.37 25.66
N ILE A 153 13.71 -2.94 24.50
CA ILE A 153 13.49 -2.29 23.21
C ILE A 153 12.00 -2.33 22.82
N ASP A 154 11.30 -3.43 23.10
CA ASP A 154 9.88 -3.59 22.76
C ASP A 154 8.92 -2.89 23.74
N ALA A 155 9.40 -2.53 24.92
CA ALA A 155 8.63 -1.78 25.91
C ALA A 155 8.69 -0.27 25.67
N ARG A 156 7.98 0.49 26.53
CA ARG A 156 8.20 1.93 26.63
C ARG A 156 9.63 2.19 27.09
N TRP A 157 10.39 2.95 26.29
CA TRP A 157 11.78 3.22 26.58
C TRP A 157 11.96 4.06 27.85
N SER A 158 12.98 3.71 28.63
CA SER A 158 13.43 4.53 29.76
C SER A 158 14.17 5.78 29.27
N ASP A 159 14.32 6.76 30.15
CA ASP A 159 15.05 7.99 29.83
C ASP A 159 16.49 7.74 29.38
N SER A 160 17.12 6.67 29.85
CA SER A 160 18.46 6.28 29.42
C SER A 160 18.49 5.82 27.95
N ILE A 161 17.50 5.03 27.52
CA ILE A 161 17.37 4.57 26.14
C ILE A 161 17.02 5.75 25.22
N GLU A 162 16.11 6.64 25.67
CA GLU A 162 15.73 7.84 24.90
C GLU A 162 16.91 8.79 24.70
N ARG A 163 17.79 8.95 25.72
CA ARG A 163 19.03 9.73 25.57
C ARG A 163 20.04 9.06 24.63
N ASP A 164 20.19 7.74 24.71
CA ASP A 164 21.06 6.99 23.79
C ASP A 164 20.54 7.13 22.34
N PHE A 165 19.25 6.99 22.12
CA PHE A 165 18.65 7.19 20.81
C PHE A 165 18.89 8.60 20.26
N THR A 166 18.74 9.63 21.09
CA THR A 166 18.98 11.02 20.69
C THR A 166 20.47 11.25 20.33
N GLY A 167 21.39 10.67 21.09
CA GLY A 167 22.82 10.69 20.77
C GLY A 167 23.13 9.98 19.45
N TRP A 168 22.57 8.78 19.29
CA TRP A 168 22.71 7.99 18.07
C TRP A 168 22.16 8.68 16.81
N LEU A 169 21.04 9.37 16.92
CA LEU A 169 20.49 10.18 15.82
C LEU A 169 21.48 11.26 15.36
N LYS A 170 22.10 11.98 16.32
CA LYS A 170 23.11 13.02 16.02
C LYS A 170 24.32 12.45 15.29
N GLU A 171 24.80 11.30 15.75
CA GLU A 171 25.99 10.65 15.19
C GLU A 171 25.75 10.05 13.79
N ASN A 172 24.50 9.70 13.48
CA ASN A 172 24.15 8.97 12.26
C ASN A 172 23.28 9.77 11.28
N SER A 173 22.94 11.03 11.54
CA SER A 173 21.94 11.80 10.78
C SER A 173 22.16 11.78 9.27
N GLY A 174 23.41 11.80 8.79
CA GLY A 174 23.73 11.74 7.38
C GLY A 174 23.74 10.35 6.73
N LYS A 175 23.47 9.27 7.49
CA LYS A 175 23.49 7.88 7.02
C LYS A 175 22.14 7.19 7.15
N LEU A 176 21.15 7.88 7.69
CA LEU A 176 19.83 7.33 7.94
C LEU A 176 18.94 7.44 6.69
N PRO A 177 17.94 6.56 6.52
CA PRO A 177 17.03 6.59 5.37
C PRO A 177 15.92 7.67 5.50
N VAL A 178 16.17 8.71 6.27
CA VAL A 178 15.33 9.88 6.47
C VAL A 178 16.18 11.11 6.18
N ALA A 179 15.61 12.14 5.58
CA ALA A 179 16.32 13.35 5.23
C ALA A 179 17.01 13.95 6.47
N LYS A 180 18.24 14.43 6.31
CA LYS A 180 19.04 14.95 7.41
C LYS A 180 18.33 16.08 8.17
N GLU A 181 17.67 16.95 7.45
CA GLU A 181 16.92 18.08 8.00
C GLU A 181 15.80 17.61 8.93
N GLN A 182 15.11 16.53 8.57
CA GLN A 182 14.05 15.92 9.40
C GLN A 182 14.65 15.26 10.65
N VAL A 183 15.79 14.58 10.52
CA VAL A 183 16.49 13.98 11.69
C VAL A 183 16.93 15.09 12.65
N ASP A 184 17.47 16.18 12.15
CA ASP A 184 17.92 17.33 12.96
C ASP A 184 16.73 18.01 13.66
N GLU A 185 15.55 18.08 13.03
CA GLU A 185 14.32 18.57 13.64
C GLU A 185 13.85 17.65 14.79
N ILE A 186 13.81 16.33 14.56
CA ILE A 186 13.49 15.35 15.59
C ILE A 186 14.44 15.47 16.80
N VAL A 187 15.73 15.62 16.56
CA VAL A 187 16.73 15.81 17.63
C VAL A 187 16.45 17.08 18.41
N LYS A 188 16.13 18.19 17.73
CA LYS A 188 15.84 19.49 18.37
C LYS A 188 14.59 19.44 19.24
N GLU A 189 13.54 18.77 18.79
CA GLU A 189 12.32 18.58 19.57
C GLU A 189 12.56 17.74 20.84
N ARG A 190 13.44 16.74 20.77
CA ARG A 190 13.76 15.84 21.89
C ARG A 190 14.76 16.43 22.89
N THR A 191 15.41 17.52 22.57
CA THR A 191 16.39 18.20 23.45
C THR A 191 15.83 19.45 24.11
N ARG A 192 14.59 19.81 23.84
CA ARG A 192 13.81 20.86 24.54
C ARG A 192 13.11 20.28 25.77
#